data_3847b3a590f916da2492b6239916aa1f
#
_entry.id   3847b3a590f916da2492b6239916aa1f
#
_cell.length_a   1.000
_cell.length_b   1.000
_cell.length_c   1.000
_cell.angle_alpha   90.00
_cell.angle_beta   90.00
_cell.angle_gamma   90.00
#
_symmetry.space_group_name_H-M   'P 1'
#
loop_
_entity.id
_entity.type
_entity.pdbx_description
1 polymer ?
#
loop_
_entity_poly.entity_id
_entity_poly.type
_entity_poly.pdbx_seq_one_letter_code
_entity_poly.pdbx_strand_id
1 'polypeptide(L)'
;HIGSFYSPSNTPSSGTFTTAAQKMDALAELGVNAIELMPVNGHGSHGWGYNPQAYFAPHASYGSPDEMRALVDAAHARGIAVILDIVFNHYDNYAKAPLRCFDGQCPDGSAGIYFFDADPYKKTPWGPRPDFAKKEVSDFFADNLFMWTKEYRVDGYRHDSVSNIRAIDG
;
A
#
# COMPACT_ATOMS: atom_id res chain seq x y z
N HIS A 1 -11.95 3.54 -1.95
CA HIS A 1 -11.38 3.45 -0.59
C HIS A 1 -12.20 2.46 0.25
N ILE A 2 -11.57 1.42 0.78
CA ILE A 2 -12.27 0.34 1.51
C ILE A 2 -13.13 0.89 2.65
N GLY A 3 -12.56 1.73 3.51
CA GLY A 3 -13.26 2.27 4.68
C GLY A 3 -14.52 3.09 4.37
N SER A 4 -14.60 3.71 3.18
CA SER A 4 -15.72 4.59 2.80
C SER A 4 -16.60 4.04 1.68
N PHE A 5 -16.25 2.89 1.09
CA PHE A 5 -16.98 2.35 -0.07
C PHE A 5 -18.38 1.86 0.31
N TYR A 6 -18.46 1.01 1.32
CA TYR A 6 -19.74 0.51 1.83
C TYR A 6 -19.67 0.17 3.31
N SER A 7 -20.59 0.74 4.07
CA SER A 7 -20.79 0.45 5.50
C SER A 7 -22.28 0.19 5.77
N PRO A 8 -22.67 -1.04 6.13
CA PRO A 8 -24.06 -1.35 6.46
C PRO A 8 -24.61 -0.59 7.67
N SER A 9 -23.73 -0.17 8.58
CA SER A 9 -24.11 0.55 9.81
C SER A 9 -24.27 2.06 9.61
N ASN A 10 -24.06 2.59 8.40
CA ASN A 10 -23.99 4.02 8.11
C ASN A 10 -22.97 4.80 8.98
N THR A 11 -22.05 4.09 9.60
CA THR A 11 -20.95 4.72 10.36
C THR A 11 -19.87 5.14 9.36
N PRO A 12 -19.48 6.42 9.31
CA PRO A 12 -18.43 6.87 8.40
C PRO A 12 -17.15 6.07 8.55
N SER A 13 -16.54 5.70 7.42
CA SER A 13 -15.24 5.01 7.34
C SER A 13 -15.18 3.65 8.08
N SER A 14 -16.29 2.96 8.24
CA SER A 14 -16.35 1.62 8.85
C SER A 14 -16.48 0.49 7.82
N GLY A 15 -16.24 0.77 6.55
CA GLY A 15 -16.18 -0.24 5.50
C GLY A 15 -14.97 -1.18 5.71
N THR A 16 -15.17 -2.44 5.35
CA THR A 16 -14.16 -3.51 5.45
C THR A 16 -14.04 -4.27 4.14
N PHE A 17 -13.05 -5.17 4.05
CA PHE A 17 -12.93 -6.09 2.92
C PHE A 17 -14.21 -6.93 2.76
N THR A 18 -14.76 -7.42 3.87
CA THR A 18 -16.00 -8.20 3.87
C THR A 18 -17.18 -7.38 3.36
N THR A 19 -17.35 -6.13 3.80
CA THR A 19 -18.46 -5.30 3.32
C THR A 19 -18.28 -4.90 1.86
N ALA A 20 -17.06 -4.65 1.41
CA ALA A 20 -16.76 -4.39 0.00
C ALA A 20 -17.11 -5.60 -0.88
N ALA A 21 -16.78 -6.82 -0.46
CA ALA A 21 -17.10 -8.06 -1.17
C ALA A 21 -18.61 -8.22 -1.42
N GLN A 22 -19.47 -7.74 -0.52
CA GLN A 22 -20.93 -7.77 -0.69
C GLN A 22 -21.45 -6.92 -1.86
N LYS A 23 -20.61 -6.07 -2.45
CA LYS A 23 -20.97 -5.18 -3.56
C LYS A 23 -20.48 -5.66 -4.92
N MET A 24 -19.79 -6.79 -5.00
CA MET A 24 -19.20 -7.27 -6.25
C MET A 24 -20.29 -7.64 -7.28
N ASP A 25 -21.46 -8.18 -6.86
CA ASP A 25 -22.58 -8.44 -7.77
C ASP A 25 -23.08 -7.15 -8.42
N ALA A 26 -23.30 -6.11 -7.63
CA ALA A 26 -23.78 -4.83 -8.15
C ALA A 26 -22.77 -4.18 -9.10
N LEU A 27 -21.47 -4.31 -8.86
CA LEU A 27 -20.44 -3.82 -9.76
C LEU A 27 -20.41 -4.60 -11.08
N ALA A 28 -20.56 -5.92 -11.02
CA ALA A 28 -20.66 -6.76 -12.21
C ALA A 28 -21.91 -6.42 -13.06
N GLU A 29 -23.05 -6.21 -12.43
CA GLU A 29 -24.30 -5.78 -13.10
C GLU A 29 -24.15 -4.42 -13.79
N LEU A 30 -23.32 -3.52 -13.25
CA LEU A 30 -22.97 -2.25 -13.88
C LEU A 30 -21.96 -2.40 -15.05
N GLY A 31 -21.44 -3.60 -15.30
CA GLY A 31 -20.45 -3.87 -16.33
C GLY A 31 -19.02 -3.53 -15.94
N VAL A 32 -18.73 -3.36 -14.65
CA VAL A 32 -17.35 -3.15 -14.15
C VAL A 32 -16.55 -4.43 -14.35
N ASN A 33 -15.39 -4.34 -14.97
CA ASN A 33 -14.48 -5.47 -15.22
C ASN A 33 -13.13 -5.34 -14.49
N ALA A 34 -12.87 -4.21 -13.83
CA ALA A 34 -11.74 -4.02 -12.95
C ALA A 34 -12.08 -3.02 -11.85
N ILE A 35 -11.56 -3.24 -10.66
CA ILE A 35 -11.60 -2.29 -9.55
C ILE A 35 -10.19 -1.92 -9.13
N GLU A 36 -9.98 -0.65 -8.83
CA GLU A 36 -8.77 -0.18 -8.20
C GLU A 36 -9.05 0.10 -6.72
N LEU A 37 -8.29 -0.55 -5.85
CA LEU A 37 -8.34 -0.31 -4.42
C LEU A 37 -7.31 0.74 -4.05
N MET A 38 -7.73 1.85 -3.45
CA MET A 38 -6.83 2.78 -2.79
C MET A 38 -5.97 2.03 -1.76
N PRO A 39 -4.83 2.57 -1.31
CA PRO A 39 -3.87 1.81 -0.54
C PRO A 39 -4.49 1.03 0.61
N VAL A 40 -4.24 -0.27 0.64
CA VAL A 40 -4.81 -1.21 1.63
C VAL A 40 -3.79 -1.70 2.64
N ASN A 41 -2.50 -1.45 2.43
CA ASN A 41 -1.44 -1.81 3.35
C ASN A 41 -1.52 -1.00 4.66
N GLY A 42 -0.83 -1.47 5.71
CA GLY A 42 -0.79 -0.77 6.99
C GLY A 42 -0.30 0.66 6.85
N HIS A 43 -1.10 1.63 7.32
CA HIS A 43 -0.85 3.05 7.15
C HIS A 43 -1.19 3.86 8.41
N GLY A 44 -0.75 5.11 8.46
CA GLY A 44 -1.13 6.06 9.50
C GLY A 44 -2.61 6.47 9.42
N SER A 45 -3.10 7.13 10.46
CA SER A 45 -4.51 7.48 10.66
C SER A 45 -5.08 8.53 9.68
N HIS A 46 -4.27 9.09 8.80
CA HIS A 46 -4.66 10.17 7.88
C HIS A 46 -4.35 9.80 6.43
N GLY A 47 -5.11 10.36 5.48
CA GLY A 47 -4.74 10.36 4.05
C GLY A 47 -5.14 9.13 3.26
N TRP A 48 -6.19 8.43 3.64
CA TRP A 48 -6.78 7.34 2.83
C TRP A 48 -5.82 6.21 2.44
N GLY A 49 -4.81 5.95 3.28
CA GLY A 49 -3.81 4.92 3.02
C GLY A 49 -2.51 5.45 2.39
N TYR A 50 -2.42 6.72 2.00
CA TYR A 50 -1.24 7.30 1.37
C TYR A 50 -0.08 7.64 2.34
N ASN A 51 -0.17 7.24 3.61
CA ASN A 51 0.91 7.34 4.59
C ASN A 51 1.34 5.94 5.05
N PRO A 52 2.10 5.19 4.21
CA PRO A 52 2.42 3.79 4.49
C PRO A 52 3.32 3.65 5.72
N GLN A 53 3.03 2.65 6.55
CA GLN A 53 3.81 2.27 7.73
C GLN A 53 4.23 0.80 7.71
N ALA A 54 3.43 -0.06 7.06
CA ALA A 54 3.71 -1.48 6.93
C ALA A 54 3.32 -1.96 5.53
N TYR A 55 4.30 -2.39 4.75
CA TYR A 55 4.07 -2.77 3.35
C TYR A 55 3.54 -4.20 3.20
N PHE A 56 3.94 -5.11 4.08
CA PHE A 56 3.67 -6.55 3.98
C PHE A 56 2.42 -7.00 4.77
N ALA A 57 1.52 -6.08 5.09
CA ALA A 57 0.29 -6.41 5.79
C ALA A 57 -0.87 -5.50 5.35
N PRO A 58 -2.09 -6.03 5.18
CA PRO A 58 -3.26 -5.20 5.02
C PRO A 58 -3.55 -4.42 6.31
N HIS A 59 -4.19 -3.27 6.17
CA HIS A 59 -4.54 -2.42 7.31
C HIS A 59 -5.61 -3.08 8.17
N ALA A 60 -5.32 -3.25 9.46
CA ALA A 60 -6.15 -4.01 10.40
C ALA A 60 -7.60 -3.49 10.52
N SER A 61 -7.86 -2.19 10.31
CA SER A 61 -9.22 -1.66 10.34
C SER A 61 -10.06 -2.03 9.12
N TYR A 62 -9.44 -2.52 8.04
CA TYR A 62 -10.16 -3.03 6.87
C TYR A 62 -10.48 -4.52 6.97
N GLY A 63 -9.83 -5.23 7.89
CA GLY A 63 -10.04 -6.65 8.14
C GLY A 63 -8.74 -7.45 8.16
N SER A 64 -8.90 -8.76 8.24
CA SER A 64 -7.80 -9.72 8.25
C SER A 64 -7.25 -9.97 6.83
N PRO A 65 -6.04 -10.58 6.74
CA PRO A 65 -5.50 -11.08 5.48
C PRO A 65 -6.46 -12.01 4.71
N ASP A 66 -7.17 -12.87 5.42
CA ASP A 66 -8.12 -13.82 4.80
C ASP A 66 -9.36 -13.10 4.25
N GLU A 67 -9.84 -12.06 4.92
CA GLU A 67 -10.95 -11.24 4.41
C GLU A 67 -10.55 -10.48 3.14
N MET A 68 -9.29 -10.02 3.05
CA MET A 68 -8.79 -9.42 1.81
C MET A 68 -8.72 -10.44 0.67
N ARG A 69 -8.23 -11.66 0.93
CA ARG A 69 -8.23 -12.75 -0.05
C ARG A 69 -9.65 -13.07 -0.51
N ALA A 70 -10.60 -13.13 0.43
CA ALA A 70 -12.01 -13.37 0.12
C ALA A 70 -12.63 -12.25 -0.76
N LEU A 71 -12.24 -11.00 -0.56
CA LEU A 71 -12.64 -9.89 -1.44
C LEU A 71 -12.13 -10.09 -2.87
N VAL A 72 -10.85 -10.44 -3.02
CA VAL A 72 -10.25 -10.69 -4.35
C VAL A 72 -10.93 -11.89 -5.02
N ASP A 73 -11.16 -12.99 -4.30
CA ASP A 73 -11.87 -14.16 -4.82
C ASP A 73 -13.31 -13.82 -5.23
N ALA A 74 -14.01 -12.99 -4.46
CA ALA A 74 -15.35 -12.52 -4.80
C ALA A 74 -15.38 -11.67 -6.08
N ALA A 75 -14.36 -10.83 -6.30
CA ALA A 75 -14.20 -10.05 -7.53
C ALA A 75 -13.92 -10.99 -8.73
N HIS A 76 -12.96 -11.88 -8.60
CA HIS A 76 -12.58 -12.84 -9.64
C HIS A 76 -13.71 -13.76 -10.05
N ALA A 77 -14.53 -14.24 -9.10
CA ALA A 77 -15.70 -15.05 -9.39
C ALA A 77 -16.74 -14.34 -10.30
N ARG A 78 -16.61 -13.01 -10.45
CA ARG A 78 -17.47 -12.17 -11.28
C ARG A 78 -16.76 -11.58 -12.50
N GLY A 79 -15.52 -12.03 -12.77
CA GLY A 79 -14.70 -11.54 -13.86
C GLY A 79 -14.20 -10.11 -13.66
N ILE A 80 -14.09 -9.66 -12.41
CA ILE A 80 -13.59 -8.33 -12.04
C ILE A 80 -12.14 -8.46 -11.60
N ALA A 81 -11.23 -7.82 -12.31
CA ALA A 81 -9.82 -7.72 -11.93
C ALA A 81 -9.64 -6.77 -10.73
N VAL A 82 -8.62 -7.02 -9.90
CA VAL A 82 -8.30 -6.21 -8.73
C VAL A 82 -6.92 -5.56 -8.90
N ILE A 83 -6.89 -4.25 -8.92
CA ILE A 83 -5.68 -3.42 -9.01
C ILE A 83 -5.43 -2.78 -7.64
N LEU A 84 -4.20 -2.82 -7.14
CA LEU A 84 -3.82 -2.10 -5.93
C LEU A 84 -3.13 -0.78 -6.25
N ASP A 85 -3.57 0.27 -5.58
CA ASP A 85 -2.82 1.51 -5.49
C ASP A 85 -1.72 1.36 -4.43
N ILE A 86 -0.46 1.49 -4.85
CA ILE A 86 0.71 1.28 -4.01
C ILE A 86 1.55 2.54 -3.87
N VAL A 87 1.98 2.83 -2.66
CA VAL A 87 2.71 4.04 -2.29
C VAL A 87 4.14 3.67 -1.93
N PHE A 88 5.02 3.60 -2.93
CA PHE A 88 6.44 3.27 -2.75
C PHE A 88 7.34 4.51 -2.76
N ASN A 89 6.78 5.67 -3.07
CA ASN A 89 7.53 6.92 -3.24
C ASN A 89 7.95 7.57 -1.92
N HIS A 90 7.29 7.25 -0.82
CA HIS A 90 7.61 7.74 0.52
C HIS A 90 7.09 6.77 1.59
N TYR A 91 7.57 6.96 2.79
CA TYR A 91 7.08 6.33 4.00
C TYR A 91 6.40 7.38 4.88
N ASP A 92 5.49 7.01 5.77
CA ASP A 92 5.00 7.92 6.81
C ASP A 92 6.18 8.45 7.65
N ASN A 93 6.00 9.36 8.52
CA ASN A 93 7.02 10.05 9.29
C ASN A 93 8.19 9.14 9.76
N TYR A 94 9.43 9.62 9.68
CA TYR A 94 10.64 8.93 10.18
C TYR A 94 10.52 8.37 11.60
N ALA A 95 9.87 9.10 12.51
CA ALA A 95 9.72 8.67 13.89
C ALA A 95 8.88 7.40 14.03
N LYS A 96 8.08 7.08 13.02
CA LYS A 96 7.16 5.92 12.97
C LYS A 96 7.61 4.87 11.97
N ALA A 97 8.72 5.09 11.26
CA ALA A 97 9.21 4.17 10.24
C ALA A 97 9.95 2.97 10.89
N PRO A 98 9.35 1.78 10.96
CA PRO A 98 10.07 0.60 11.47
C PRO A 98 11.33 0.28 10.68
N LEU A 99 11.36 0.68 9.41
CA LEU A 99 12.49 0.45 8.50
C LEU A 99 13.67 1.40 8.74
N ARG A 100 13.49 2.51 9.47
CA ARG A 100 14.53 3.52 9.60
C ARG A 100 15.82 2.98 10.21
N CYS A 101 15.71 2.17 11.25
CA CYS A 101 16.85 1.62 11.98
C CYS A 101 16.85 0.10 11.95
N PHE A 102 16.28 -0.48 10.91
CA PHE A 102 16.12 -1.92 10.78
C PHE A 102 17.44 -2.70 10.87
N ASP A 103 18.51 -2.13 10.32
CA ASP A 103 19.86 -2.69 10.34
C ASP A 103 20.67 -2.33 11.60
N GLY A 104 20.05 -1.64 12.57
CA GLY A 104 20.73 -1.14 13.77
C GLY A 104 21.67 0.05 13.51
N GLN A 105 21.77 0.51 12.27
CA GLN A 105 22.64 1.61 11.84
C GLN A 105 21.83 2.91 11.78
N CYS A 106 21.62 3.53 12.92
CA CYS A 106 20.94 4.83 13.02
C CYS A 106 21.69 5.81 13.93
N PRO A 107 22.99 6.01 13.77
CA PRO A 107 23.67 7.03 14.54
C PRO A 107 23.17 8.40 14.11
N ASP A 108 22.79 9.23 15.06
CA ASP A 108 22.59 10.68 14.90
C ASP A 108 21.72 11.15 13.72
N GLY A 109 20.61 10.47 13.48
CA GLY A 109 19.64 10.92 12.48
C GLY A 109 19.85 10.40 11.07
N SER A 110 20.72 9.41 10.88
CA SER A 110 20.82 8.70 9.61
C SER A 110 19.49 8.03 9.24
N ALA A 111 19.30 7.75 7.97
CA ALA A 111 18.08 7.14 7.45
C ALA A 111 18.15 5.61 7.39
N GLY A 112 19.23 4.99 7.86
CA GLY A 112 19.49 3.56 7.76
C GLY A 112 19.64 3.11 6.31
N ILE A 113 19.50 1.81 6.06
CA ILE A 113 19.70 1.23 4.72
C ILE A 113 18.61 1.64 3.72
N TYR A 114 17.38 1.89 4.18
CA TYR A 114 16.22 2.00 3.28
C TYR A 114 16.00 3.39 2.69
N PHE A 115 16.55 4.45 3.28
CA PHE A 115 16.22 5.82 2.89
C PHE A 115 17.44 6.62 2.45
N PHE A 116 17.22 7.67 1.68
CA PHE A 116 18.24 8.66 1.39
C PHE A 116 18.65 9.42 2.65
N ASP A 117 19.95 9.64 2.83
CA ASP A 117 20.52 10.36 3.97
C ASP A 117 20.70 11.87 3.73
N ALA A 118 20.80 12.28 2.47
CA ALA A 118 21.19 13.64 2.11
C ALA A 118 20.12 14.39 1.32
N ASP A 119 20.03 15.70 1.53
CA ASP A 119 19.26 16.61 0.68
C ASP A 119 19.91 16.73 -0.72
N PRO A 120 19.10 16.96 -1.77
CA PRO A 120 17.67 17.25 -1.75
C PRO A 120 16.76 16.00 -1.76
N TYR A 121 17.33 14.81 -1.72
CA TYR A 121 16.58 13.55 -1.98
C TYR A 121 16.04 12.87 -0.73
N LYS A 122 16.47 13.34 0.45
CA LYS A 122 16.14 12.74 1.74
C LYS A 122 14.66 12.55 2.01
N LYS A 123 13.82 13.43 1.47
CA LYS A 123 12.37 13.38 1.71
C LYS A 123 11.56 13.85 0.51
N THR A 124 10.33 13.38 0.45
CA THR A 124 9.26 13.97 -0.34
C THR A 124 8.47 14.98 0.50
N PRO A 125 7.50 15.72 -0.07
CA PRO A 125 6.60 16.55 0.72
C PRO A 125 5.79 15.77 1.79
N TRP A 126 5.67 14.45 1.64
CA TRP A 126 4.83 13.59 2.48
C TRP A 126 5.61 12.78 3.52
N GLY A 127 6.88 12.51 3.26
CA GLY A 127 7.67 11.69 4.17
C GLY A 127 9.06 11.30 3.63
N PRO A 128 9.79 10.46 4.36
CA PRO A 128 11.11 9.99 3.96
C PRO A 128 11.02 9.18 2.66
N ARG A 129 12.01 9.38 1.80
CA ARG A 129 12.08 8.76 0.48
C ARG A 129 12.95 7.52 0.52
N PRO A 130 12.45 6.35 0.06
CA PRO A 130 13.27 5.17 -0.13
C PRO A 130 14.37 5.39 -1.17
N ASP A 131 15.55 4.86 -0.90
CA ASP A 131 16.71 4.97 -1.79
C ASP A 131 16.76 3.80 -2.78
N PHE A 132 16.08 3.95 -3.88
CA PHE A 132 15.98 2.91 -4.93
C PHE A 132 17.31 2.64 -5.69
N ALA A 133 18.35 3.40 -5.45
CA ALA A 133 19.70 3.05 -5.95
C ALA A 133 20.29 1.87 -5.17
N LYS A 134 19.81 1.59 -3.97
CA LYS A 134 20.22 0.43 -3.18
C LYS A 134 19.45 -0.81 -3.59
N LYS A 135 20.18 -1.88 -3.84
CA LYS A 135 19.61 -3.17 -4.25
C LYS A 135 18.63 -3.71 -3.21
N GLU A 136 18.94 -3.59 -1.94
CA GLU A 136 18.13 -4.06 -0.81
C GLU A 136 16.75 -3.38 -0.78
N VAL A 137 16.69 -2.10 -1.15
CA VAL A 137 15.44 -1.35 -1.24
C VAL A 137 14.61 -1.82 -2.44
N SER A 138 15.26 -1.98 -3.59
CA SER A 138 14.58 -2.49 -4.79
C SER A 138 14.06 -3.91 -4.59
N ASP A 139 14.85 -4.79 -3.97
CA ASP A 139 14.44 -6.16 -3.65
C ASP A 139 13.25 -6.17 -2.65
N PHE A 140 13.30 -5.34 -1.60
CA PHE A 140 12.21 -5.24 -0.63
C PHE A 140 10.87 -4.90 -1.29
N PHE A 141 10.86 -3.93 -2.20
CA PHE A 141 9.62 -3.55 -2.89
C PHE A 141 9.22 -4.55 -3.97
N ALA A 142 10.17 -5.22 -4.62
CA ALA A 142 9.87 -6.33 -5.52
C ALA A 142 9.22 -7.51 -4.79
N ASP A 143 9.75 -7.89 -3.63
CA ASP A 143 9.18 -8.92 -2.77
C ASP A 143 7.77 -8.54 -2.27
N ASN A 144 7.55 -7.26 -2.02
CA ASN A 144 6.22 -6.77 -1.66
C ASN A 144 5.20 -6.95 -2.80
N LEU A 145 5.56 -6.58 -4.03
CA LEU A 145 4.71 -6.84 -5.20
C LEU A 145 4.48 -8.34 -5.39
N PHE A 146 5.53 -9.13 -5.24
CA PHE A 146 5.43 -10.59 -5.34
C PHE A 146 4.45 -11.16 -4.30
N MET A 147 4.51 -10.69 -3.05
CA MET A 147 3.58 -11.10 -2.00
C MET A 147 2.12 -10.76 -2.38
N TRP A 148 1.83 -9.53 -2.78
CA TRP A 148 0.48 -9.13 -3.18
C TRP A 148 -0.04 -9.94 -4.37
N THR A 149 0.84 -10.22 -5.36
CA THR A 149 0.48 -11.05 -6.52
C THR A 149 0.24 -12.52 -6.14
N LYS A 150 1.10 -13.11 -5.32
CA LYS A 150 1.06 -14.56 -5.04
C LYS A 150 0.11 -14.92 -3.91
N GLU A 151 0.12 -14.15 -2.81
CA GLU A 151 -0.64 -14.46 -1.62
C GLU A 151 -2.06 -13.89 -1.66
N TYR A 152 -2.26 -12.76 -2.34
CA TYR A 152 -3.56 -12.10 -2.46
C TYR A 152 -4.14 -12.14 -3.86
N ARG A 153 -3.36 -12.59 -4.87
CA ARG A 153 -3.79 -12.78 -6.25
C ARG A 153 -4.30 -11.50 -6.93
N VAL A 154 -3.72 -10.35 -6.59
CA VAL A 154 -4.05 -9.10 -7.28
C VAL A 154 -3.53 -9.12 -8.72
N ASP A 155 -4.25 -8.47 -9.62
CA ASP A 155 -4.02 -8.54 -11.07
C ASP A 155 -3.10 -7.42 -11.58
N GLY A 156 -2.96 -6.35 -10.83
CA GLY A 156 -2.13 -5.23 -11.25
C GLY A 156 -1.92 -4.17 -10.18
N TYR A 157 -1.15 -3.14 -10.55
CA TYR A 157 -0.75 -2.06 -9.65
C TYR A 157 -0.86 -0.70 -10.32
N ARG A 158 -1.38 0.27 -9.58
CA ARG A 158 -1.19 1.68 -9.83
C ARG A 158 -0.08 2.18 -8.90
N HIS A 159 0.97 2.76 -9.44
CA HIS A 159 2.06 3.33 -8.66
C HIS A 159 1.85 4.82 -8.41
N ASP A 160 1.74 5.18 -7.15
CA ASP A 160 1.64 6.59 -6.76
C ASP A 160 2.97 7.32 -6.92
N SER A 161 2.93 8.56 -7.42
CA SER A 161 4.09 9.48 -7.53
C SER A 161 5.38 8.84 -8.06
N VAL A 162 5.32 8.22 -9.23
CA VAL A 162 6.45 7.46 -9.84
C VAL A 162 7.72 8.28 -10.02
N SER A 163 7.63 9.61 -10.12
CA SER A 163 8.79 10.49 -10.21
C SER A 163 9.72 10.39 -8.99
N ASN A 164 9.22 9.92 -7.86
CA ASN A 164 9.98 9.72 -6.63
C ASN A 164 10.43 8.27 -6.39
N ILE A 165 10.13 7.34 -7.31
CA ILE A 165 10.47 5.90 -7.20
C ILE A 165 11.73 5.55 -7.99
N ARG A 166 12.39 6.48 -8.62
CA ARG A 166 13.59 6.23 -9.42
C ARG A 166 14.86 6.34 -8.59
N ALA A 167 15.89 5.61 -9.00
CA ALA A 167 17.25 5.89 -8.60
C ALA A 167 17.62 7.32 -9.02
N ILE A 168 18.45 7.98 -8.23
CA ILE A 168 18.94 9.32 -8.52
C ILE A 168 20.44 9.20 -8.75
N ASP A 169 20.75 8.82 -9.95
CA ASP A 169 22.14 8.80 -10.44
C ASP A 169 22.20 9.67 -11.69
N GLY A 170 22.26 10.91 -11.48
CA GLY A 170 22.41 11.84 -12.57
C GLY A 170 21.18 11.93 -13.48
#